data_e1a0af256ef578cc14254ac00a3464c9
#
_entry.id   e1a0af256ef578cc14254ac00a3464c9
#
_cell.length_a   1.000
_cell.length_b   1.000
_cell.length_c   1.000
_cell.angle_alpha   90.00
_cell.angle_beta   90.00
_cell.angle_gamma   90.00
#
_symmetry.space_group_name_H-M   'P 1'
#
loop_
_entity.id
_entity.type
_entity.pdbx_description
1 polymer ?
#
loop_
_entity_poly.entity_id
_entity_poly.type
_entity_poly.pdbx_seq_one_letter_code
_entity_poly.pdbx_strand_id
1 'polypeptide(L)'
;STHCISSAASDVYKRQGTAGSASDAPKDAVFTIALRLPAWAGGETASDAVTVRGRDDISRVIRDGYLYLTGAWHDGDVVDFDFPMPVHMVAANPLVREDAGKVAFVRGPLAYCAEGVDNGANLHLLHADTARIASDPSCVSVDSIVFHAGAAAQDEQGLGEVDAVDMPMTTLTIPAWREVEDAAQTSALYHDWRPAERKTTTATLIPYFAWANRGENEMTVFLRG
;
A
#
# COMPACT_ATOMS: atom_id res chain seq x y z
N SER A 1 1.39 8.22 -24.85
CA SER A 1 1.41 8.46 -23.40
C SER A 1 0.40 7.56 -22.74
N THR A 2 0.86 6.41 -22.23
CA THR A 2 0.00 5.48 -21.50
C THR A 2 0.16 5.83 -20.03
N HIS A 3 -0.84 6.47 -19.44
CA HIS A 3 -0.90 6.72 -18.02
C HIS A 3 -1.30 5.40 -17.35
N CYS A 4 -0.37 4.78 -16.67
CA CYS A 4 -0.66 3.61 -15.85
C CYS A 4 -1.18 4.10 -14.51
N ILE A 5 -2.52 4.16 -14.37
CA ILE A 5 -3.19 4.34 -13.09
C ILE A 5 -3.52 2.94 -12.62
N SER A 6 -2.71 2.38 -11.74
CA SER A 6 -2.98 1.06 -11.19
C SER A 6 -3.23 1.13 -9.70
N SER A 7 -4.47 0.95 -9.32
CA SER A 7 -4.87 0.62 -7.95
C SER A 7 -4.63 -0.87 -7.60
N ALA A 8 -4.30 -1.68 -8.59
CA ALA A 8 -3.74 -3.02 -8.49
C ALA A 8 -2.34 -2.99 -9.07
N ALA A 9 -1.42 -3.81 -8.58
CA ALA A 9 -0.08 -3.93 -9.15
C ALA A 9 -0.17 -4.66 -10.51
N SER A 10 -0.75 -3.99 -11.50
CA SER A 10 -0.77 -4.43 -12.89
C SER A 10 0.36 -3.70 -13.60
N ASP A 11 1.37 -4.42 -14.00
CA ASP A 11 2.48 -3.89 -14.77
C ASP A 11 2.58 -4.64 -16.11
N VAL A 12 2.64 -3.86 -17.19
CA VAL A 12 2.85 -4.37 -18.54
C VAL A 12 4.31 -4.13 -18.91
N TYR A 13 5.11 -5.18 -18.85
CA TYR A 13 6.50 -5.10 -19.25
C TYR A 13 6.61 -5.12 -20.77
N LYS A 14 6.88 -3.96 -21.36
CA LYS A 14 7.22 -3.84 -22.77
C LYS A 14 8.75 -3.77 -22.92
N ARG A 15 9.34 -4.69 -23.66
CA ARG A 15 10.76 -4.60 -24.03
C ARG A 15 11.00 -3.31 -24.79
N GLN A 16 11.77 -2.38 -24.24
CA GLN A 16 12.39 -1.30 -25.01
C GLN A 16 13.71 -1.83 -25.59
N GLY A 17 13.74 -2.04 -26.88
CA GLY A 17 15.00 -2.28 -27.57
C GLY A 17 15.91 -1.05 -27.38
N THR A 18 17.16 -1.26 -26.98
CA THR A 18 18.20 -0.22 -27.09
C THR A 18 18.21 0.30 -28.52
N ALA A 19 18.18 1.63 -28.69
CA ALA A 19 18.24 2.29 -29.99
C ALA A 19 19.63 2.08 -30.64
N GLY A 20 19.82 0.88 -31.18
CA GLY A 20 20.82 0.60 -32.20
C GLY A 20 20.05 0.44 -33.50
N SER A 21 20.59 0.95 -34.62
CA SER A 21 19.95 1.05 -35.94
C SER A 21 19.06 -0.17 -36.24
N ALA A 22 17.82 0.09 -36.65
CA ALA A 22 16.73 -0.86 -36.82
C ALA A 22 16.95 -1.96 -37.91
N SER A 23 18.17 -2.25 -38.34
CA SER A 23 18.47 -3.19 -39.42
C SER A 23 19.17 -4.49 -39.00
N ASP A 24 19.68 -4.64 -37.77
CA ASP A 24 20.53 -5.78 -37.40
C ASP A 24 20.20 -6.47 -36.06
N ALA A 25 19.05 -6.24 -35.46
CA ALA A 25 18.63 -7.07 -34.34
C ALA A 25 18.19 -8.45 -34.89
N PRO A 26 18.73 -9.58 -34.36
CA PRO A 26 18.25 -10.90 -34.76
C PRO A 26 16.75 -10.93 -34.49
N LYS A 27 15.96 -11.32 -35.51
CA LYS A 27 14.50 -11.33 -35.47
C LYS A 27 13.96 -12.27 -34.41
N ASP A 28 14.77 -13.22 -33.95
CA ASP A 28 14.41 -14.23 -32.95
C ASP A 28 15.54 -14.33 -31.91
N ALA A 29 15.45 -13.54 -30.84
CA ALA A 29 16.42 -13.64 -29.77
C ALA A 29 15.90 -14.59 -28.67
N VAL A 30 16.60 -15.70 -28.43
CA VAL A 30 16.31 -16.58 -27.29
C VAL A 30 16.94 -16.00 -26.03
N PHE A 31 16.10 -15.64 -25.05
CA PHE A 31 16.58 -15.18 -23.75
C PHE A 31 15.54 -15.50 -22.65
N THR A 32 15.94 -15.26 -21.41
CA THR A 32 15.12 -15.49 -20.22
C THR A 32 14.73 -14.16 -19.59
N ILE A 33 13.43 -13.98 -19.34
CA ILE A 33 12.90 -12.93 -18.48
C ILE A 33 12.70 -13.52 -17.09
N ALA A 34 13.28 -12.89 -16.07
CA ALA A 34 13.09 -13.28 -14.67
C ALA A 34 12.12 -12.28 -13.99
N LEU A 35 10.93 -12.75 -13.62
CA LEU A 35 9.94 -11.98 -12.87
C LEU A 35 9.98 -12.38 -11.41
N ARG A 36 10.13 -11.41 -10.52
CA ARG A 36 10.04 -11.69 -9.10
C ARG A 36 8.60 -12.01 -8.72
N LEU A 37 8.41 -13.06 -7.94
CA LEU A 37 7.13 -13.45 -7.33
C LEU A 37 7.12 -12.97 -5.88
N PRO A 38 6.45 -11.84 -5.57
CA PRO A 38 6.50 -11.28 -4.23
C PRO A 38 5.75 -12.15 -3.22
N ALA A 39 6.29 -12.27 -1.99
CA ALA A 39 5.64 -13.04 -0.92
C ALA A 39 4.25 -12.49 -0.57
N TRP A 40 4.06 -11.18 -0.62
CA TRP A 40 2.77 -10.54 -0.37
C TRP A 40 1.69 -10.86 -1.43
N ALA A 41 2.11 -11.28 -2.63
CA ALA A 41 1.20 -11.72 -3.71
C ALA A 41 0.95 -13.23 -3.69
N GLY A 42 1.51 -13.96 -2.73
CA GLY A 42 1.40 -15.41 -2.62
C GLY A 42 2.69 -16.16 -2.97
N GLY A 43 3.81 -15.46 -3.23
CA GLY A 43 5.08 -16.08 -3.56
C GLY A 43 4.98 -16.90 -4.86
N GLU A 44 5.33 -18.19 -4.82
CA GLU A 44 5.35 -19.04 -6.01
C GLU A 44 3.96 -19.20 -6.68
N THR A 45 2.87 -19.16 -5.90
CA THR A 45 1.50 -19.25 -6.45
C THR A 45 1.12 -18.02 -7.27
N ALA A 46 1.80 -16.88 -7.08
CA ALA A 46 1.59 -15.70 -7.89
C ALA A 46 1.99 -15.90 -9.36
N SER A 47 2.72 -16.97 -9.69
CA SER A 47 3.05 -17.33 -11.06
C SER A 47 1.81 -17.61 -11.94
N ASP A 48 0.70 -18.02 -11.33
CA ASP A 48 -0.55 -18.30 -12.05
C ASP A 48 -1.19 -17.02 -12.59
N ALA A 49 -0.89 -15.88 -12.00
CA ALA A 49 -1.33 -14.56 -12.45
C ALA A 49 -0.49 -13.99 -13.60
N VAL A 50 0.58 -14.69 -14.02
CA VAL A 50 1.47 -14.25 -15.10
C VAL A 50 1.11 -14.97 -16.38
N THR A 51 0.82 -14.23 -17.45
CA THR A 51 0.52 -14.79 -18.78
C THR A 51 1.41 -14.16 -19.85
N VAL A 52 1.76 -14.95 -20.87
CA VAL A 52 2.40 -14.44 -22.09
C VAL A 52 1.36 -14.48 -23.19
N ARG A 53 0.97 -13.32 -23.68
CA ARG A 53 -0.18 -13.17 -24.56
C ARG A 53 0.04 -13.89 -25.89
N GLY A 54 -0.84 -14.90 -26.17
CA GLY A 54 -0.81 -15.62 -27.44
C GLY A 54 0.40 -16.55 -27.64
N ARG A 55 1.10 -16.92 -26.55
CA ARG A 55 2.32 -17.74 -26.59
C ARG A 55 2.25 -18.91 -25.61
N ASP A 56 2.29 -20.12 -26.13
CA ASP A 56 2.32 -21.38 -25.35
C ASP A 56 3.69 -22.08 -25.41
N ASP A 57 4.62 -21.54 -26.22
CA ASP A 57 5.96 -22.08 -26.46
C ASP A 57 7.02 -21.55 -25.49
N ILE A 58 6.66 -20.66 -24.55
CA ILE A 58 7.55 -20.09 -23.56
C ILE A 58 7.73 -21.07 -22.39
N SER A 59 8.96 -21.51 -22.17
CA SER A 59 9.30 -22.33 -21.00
C SER A 59 9.16 -21.54 -19.69
N ARG A 60 8.54 -22.16 -18.68
CA ARG A 60 8.27 -21.55 -17.37
C ARG A 60 8.95 -22.36 -16.27
N VAL A 61 9.81 -21.74 -15.48
CA VAL A 61 10.49 -22.36 -14.34
C VAL A 61 10.42 -21.43 -13.14
N ILE A 62 9.98 -21.93 -11.98
CA ILE A 62 9.98 -21.20 -10.73
C ILE A 62 11.21 -21.64 -9.92
N ARG A 63 11.98 -20.67 -9.46
CA ARG A 63 13.14 -20.92 -8.61
C ARG A 63 13.50 -19.66 -7.83
N ASP A 64 13.85 -19.82 -6.56
CA ASP A 64 14.36 -18.76 -5.69
C ASP A 64 13.45 -17.51 -5.64
N GLY A 65 12.11 -17.71 -5.70
CA GLY A 65 11.13 -16.62 -5.67
C GLY A 65 10.99 -15.85 -6.99
N TYR A 66 11.49 -16.41 -8.10
CA TYR A 66 11.35 -15.86 -9.44
C TYR A 66 10.68 -16.85 -10.38
N LEU A 67 9.87 -16.31 -11.30
CA LEU A 67 9.41 -17.00 -12.49
C LEU A 67 10.33 -16.68 -13.65
N TYR A 68 10.98 -17.69 -14.19
CA TYR A 68 11.83 -17.58 -15.38
C TYR A 68 11.02 -17.97 -16.61
N LEU A 69 10.89 -17.06 -17.55
CA LEU A 69 10.23 -17.22 -18.84
C LEU A 69 11.30 -17.26 -19.94
N THR A 70 11.54 -18.43 -20.51
CA THR A 70 12.59 -18.64 -21.52
C THR A 70 11.99 -19.01 -22.86
N GLY A 71 12.36 -18.30 -23.91
CA GLY A 71 11.89 -18.57 -25.27
C GLY A 71 12.48 -17.63 -26.30
N ALA A 72 12.08 -17.84 -27.55
CA ALA A 72 12.38 -16.90 -28.64
C ALA A 72 11.40 -15.72 -28.56
N TRP A 73 11.88 -14.56 -28.15
CA TRP A 73 11.08 -13.35 -27.97
C TRP A 73 11.10 -12.48 -29.22
N HIS A 74 9.94 -11.92 -29.57
CA HIS A 74 9.73 -11.06 -30.72
C HIS A 74 9.30 -9.66 -30.31
N ASP A 75 9.48 -8.70 -31.21
CA ASP A 75 8.93 -7.37 -30.98
C ASP A 75 7.40 -7.42 -30.93
N GLY A 76 6.82 -6.84 -29.89
CA GLY A 76 5.37 -6.88 -29.64
C GLY A 76 4.90 -8.01 -28.72
N ASP A 77 5.76 -8.95 -28.32
CA ASP A 77 5.40 -9.92 -27.27
C ASP A 77 5.06 -9.20 -25.96
N VAL A 78 4.01 -9.65 -25.30
CA VAL A 78 3.50 -9.02 -24.08
C VAL A 78 3.43 -10.05 -22.95
N VAL A 79 4.02 -9.71 -21.80
CA VAL A 79 3.88 -10.44 -20.55
C VAL A 79 2.94 -9.63 -19.67
N ASP A 80 1.77 -10.18 -19.39
CA ASP A 80 0.77 -9.59 -18.49
C ASP A 80 0.86 -10.27 -17.12
N PHE A 81 0.76 -9.46 -16.06
CA PHE A 81 0.60 -9.99 -14.71
C PHE A 81 -0.22 -9.04 -13.85
N ASP A 82 -1.07 -9.60 -13.01
CA ASP A 82 -1.90 -8.89 -12.05
C ASP A 82 -1.82 -9.61 -10.69
N PHE A 83 -1.06 -9.00 -9.78
CA PHE A 83 -0.86 -9.58 -8.45
C PHE A 83 -1.92 -9.09 -7.48
N PRO A 84 -2.66 -9.99 -6.82
CA PRO A 84 -3.63 -9.60 -5.81
C PRO A 84 -2.94 -8.86 -4.66
N MET A 85 -3.57 -7.77 -4.20
CA MET A 85 -3.08 -6.97 -3.08
C MET A 85 -4.12 -6.97 -1.95
N PRO A 86 -4.29 -8.10 -1.22
CA PRO A 86 -5.19 -8.13 -0.08
C PRO A 86 -4.68 -7.24 1.05
N VAL A 87 -5.60 -6.75 1.87
CA VAL A 87 -5.26 -6.04 3.09
C VAL A 87 -4.92 -7.06 4.17
N HIS A 88 -3.79 -6.86 4.85
CA HIS A 88 -3.36 -7.65 5.98
C HIS A 88 -3.20 -6.79 7.22
N MET A 89 -3.68 -7.30 8.34
CA MET A 89 -3.39 -6.77 9.66
C MET A 89 -2.15 -7.47 10.20
N VAL A 90 -1.12 -6.71 10.57
CA VAL A 90 0.16 -7.23 11.05
C VAL A 90 0.45 -6.72 12.45
N ALA A 91 1.10 -7.53 13.27
CA ALA A 91 1.56 -7.18 14.59
C ALA A 91 3.09 -7.31 14.67
N ALA A 92 3.72 -6.50 15.50
CA ALA A 92 5.14 -6.62 15.76
C ALA A 92 5.44 -7.88 16.59
N ASN A 93 6.72 -8.30 16.58
CA ASN A 93 7.19 -9.34 17.48
C ASN A 93 6.90 -8.93 18.94
N PRO A 94 6.38 -9.84 19.80
CA PRO A 94 6.04 -9.52 21.19
C PRO A 94 7.19 -8.94 22.04
N LEU A 95 8.43 -9.08 21.59
CA LEU A 95 9.60 -8.47 22.25
C LEU A 95 9.79 -6.97 21.92
N VAL A 96 9.04 -6.44 20.94
CA VAL A 96 9.02 -5.01 20.62
C VAL A 96 8.00 -4.34 21.54
N ARG A 97 8.47 -3.75 22.63
CA ARG A 97 7.63 -3.21 23.72
C ARG A 97 6.74 -2.08 23.27
N GLU A 98 7.25 -1.23 22.41
CA GLU A 98 6.59 -0.01 21.92
C GLU A 98 5.34 -0.33 21.12
N ASP A 99 5.29 -1.51 20.49
CA ASP A 99 4.19 -1.95 19.65
C ASP A 99 3.35 -3.07 20.27
N ALA A 100 3.58 -3.38 21.55
CA ALA A 100 2.79 -4.37 22.26
C ALA A 100 1.30 -3.97 22.30
N GLY A 101 0.42 -4.88 21.84
CA GLY A 101 -1.03 -4.63 21.77
C GLY A 101 -1.45 -3.70 20.65
N LYS A 102 -0.57 -3.48 19.66
CA LYS A 102 -0.86 -2.66 18.49
C LYS A 102 -0.81 -3.48 17.20
N VAL A 103 -1.48 -2.99 16.19
CA VAL A 103 -1.52 -3.56 14.84
C VAL A 103 -1.28 -2.48 13.79
N ALA A 104 -0.67 -2.87 12.70
CA ALA A 104 -0.53 -2.05 11.50
C ALA A 104 -1.25 -2.71 10.33
N PHE A 105 -1.54 -1.94 9.29
CA PHE A 105 -2.21 -2.42 8.08
C PHE A 105 -1.26 -2.31 6.90
N VAL A 106 -1.22 -3.38 6.11
CA VAL A 106 -0.43 -3.45 4.87
C VAL A 106 -1.31 -3.95 3.73
N ARG A 107 -1.05 -3.46 2.52
CA ARG A 107 -1.70 -3.92 1.30
C ARG A 107 -0.65 -4.08 0.20
N GLY A 108 -0.40 -5.31 -0.18
CA GLY A 108 0.75 -5.61 -1.02
C GLY A 108 2.06 -5.13 -0.37
N PRO A 109 2.89 -4.36 -1.08
CA PRO A 109 4.15 -3.82 -0.55
C PRO A 109 3.98 -2.54 0.28
N LEU A 110 2.75 -2.02 0.40
CA LEU A 110 2.48 -0.72 1.02
C LEU A 110 2.08 -0.87 2.48
N ALA A 111 2.74 -0.14 3.37
CA ALA A 111 2.28 0.11 4.72
C ALA A 111 1.31 1.29 4.74
N TYR A 112 0.37 1.29 5.67
CA TYR A 112 -0.63 2.34 5.83
C TYR A 112 -0.50 3.01 7.19
N CYS A 113 -0.92 4.27 7.26
CA CYS A 113 -0.92 5.04 8.49
C CYS A 113 -2.23 5.84 8.64
N ALA A 114 -2.59 6.13 9.88
CA ALA A 114 -3.65 7.07 10.21
C ALA A 114 -3.06 8.47 10.38
N GLU A 115 -3.70 9.49 9.83
CA GLU A 115 -3.39 10.89 10.07
C GLU A 115 -4.50 11.58 10.84
N GLY A 116 -4.13 12.57 11.65
CA GLY A 116 -5.07 13.37 12.43
C GLY A 116 -6.07 14.12 11.57
N VAL A 117 -5.69 14.53 10.36
CA VAL A 117 -6.56 15.24 9.41
C VAL A 117 -7.79 14.43 9.02
N ASP A 118 -7.67 13.10 8.92
CA ASP A 118 -8.80 12.22 8.58
C ASP A 118 -9.51 11.67 9.83
N ASN A 119 -8.77 11.51 10.93
CA ASN A 119 -9.22 10.76 12.09
C ASN A 119 -9.39 11.61 13.34
N GLY A 120 -9.11 12.92 13.28
CA GLY A 120 -9.09 13.81 14.45
C GLY A 120 -7.83 13.71 15.29
N ALA A 121 -7.67 14.63 16.22
CA ALA A 121 -6.53 14.69 17.13
C ALA A 121 -6.50 13.50 18.11
N ASN A 122 -5.38 13.36 18.83
CA ASN A 122 -5.21 12.32 19.84
C ASN A 122 -5.34 10.90 19.27
N LEU A 123 -4.58 10.59 18.21
CA LEU A 123 -4.62 9.28 17.54
C LEU A 123 -4.34 8.10 18.48
N HIS A 124 -3.70 8.33 19.62
CA HIS A 124 -3.48 7.29 20.64
C HIS A 124 -4.77 6.80 21.32
N LEU A 125 -5.89 7.55 21.17
CA LEU A 125 -7.23 7.15 21.63
C LEU A 125 -8.03 6.40 20.57
N LEU A 126 -7.51 6.30 19.34
CA LEU A 126 -8.12 5.58 18.24
C LEU A 126 -7.63 4.13 18.23
N HIS A 127 -8.56 3.18 18.25
CA HIS A 127 -8.28 1.75 18.28
C HIS A 127 -8.89 1.06 17.07
N ALA A 128 -8.16 0.11 16.48
CA ALA A 128 -8.71 -0.78 15.48
C ALA A 128 -9.63 -1.82 16.14
N ASP A 129 -10.79 -2.09 15.55
CA ASP A 129 -11.63 -3.22 15.97
C ASP A 129 -11.06 -4.53 15.39
N THR A 130 -9.95 -4.97 15.99
CA THR A 130 -9.20 -6.15 15.52
C THR A 130 -10.03 -7.43 15.56
N ALA A 131 -10.94 -7.56 16.51
CA ALA A 131 -11.81 -8.73 16.63
C ALA A 131 -12.80 -8.81 15.47
N ARG A 132 -13.41 -7.68 15.10
CA ARG A 132 -14.31 -7.60 13.96
C ARG A 132 -13.57 -7.84 12.65
N ILE A 133 -12.41 -7.20 12.46
CA ILE A 133 -11.60 -7.36 11.25
C ILE A 133 -11.12 -8.80 11.07
N ALA A 134 -10.70 -9.46 12.17
CA ALA A 134 -10.26 -10.85 12.12
C ALA A 134 -11.40 -11.82 11.82
N SER A 135 -12.62 -11.53 12.29
CA SER A 135 -13.80 -12.38 12.03
C SER A 135 -14.38 -12.17 10.64
N ASP A 136 -14.30 -10.95 10.11
CA ASP A 136 -14.82 -10.57 8.80
C ASP A 136 -13.89 -9.55 8.11
N PRO A 137 -12.87 -10.01 7.39
CA PRO A 137 -11.96 -9.12 6.66
C PRO A 137 -12.65 -8.25 5.60
N SER A 138 -13.85 -8.62 5.15
CA SER A 138 -14.61 -7.84 4.16
C SER A 138 -15.15 -6.52 4.71
N CYS A 139 -15.13 -6.33 6.03
CA CYS A 139 -15.50 -5.08 6.68
C CYS A 139 -14.46 -3.95 6.48
N VAL A 140 -13.29 -4.27 5.93
CA VAL A 140 -12.29 -3.28 5.52
C VAL A 140 -12.58 -2.86 4.08
N SER A 141 -12.93 -1.60 3.86
CA SER A 141 -13.11 -1.07 2.51
C SER A 141 -11.80 -0.53 1.94
N VAL A 142 -11.67 -0.67 0.64
CA VAL A 142 -10.54 -0.19 -0.15
C VAL A 142 -11.08 0.81 -1.16
N ASP A 143 -10.76 2.08 -0.95
CA ASP A 143 -11.27 3.19 -1.73
C ASP A 143 -10.14 3.88 -2.49
N SER A 144 -10.48 4.58 -3.58
CA SER A 144 -9.52 5.40 -4.31
C SER A 144 -9.88 6.88 -4.15
N ILE A 145 -8.91 7.67 -3.71
CA ILE A 145 -9.05 9.12 -3.61
C ILE A 145 -8.01 9.81 -4.47
N VAL A 146 -8.29 11.03 -4.91
CA VAL A 146 -7.30 11.90 -5.52
C VAL A 146 -6.66 12.74 -4.43
N PHE A 147 -5.35 12.63 -4.31
CA PHE A 147 -4.56 13.36 -3.35
C PHE A 147 -3.91 14.57 -4.03
N HIS A 148 -4.13 15.75 -3.47
CA HIS A 148 -3.54 16.98 -3.95
C HIS A 148 -2.26 17.27 -3.14
N ALA A 149 -1.11 16.82 -3.63
CA ALA A 149 0.18 17.09 -2.99
C ALA A 149 0.75 18.43 -3.45
N GLY A 150 1.28 19.22 -2.53
CA GLY A 150 2.03 20.43 -2.85
C GLY A 150 1.34 21.78 -2.63
N ALA A 151 0.08 21.82 -2.15
CA ALA A 151 -0.64 23.07 -1.96
C ALA A 151 -0.24 23.88 -0.70
N ALA A 152 0.72 23.45 0.11
CA ALA A 152 0.95 24.04 1.44
C ALA A 152 2.39 24.44 1.76
N ALA A 153 3.34 24.40 0.83
CA ALA A 153 4.68 24.92 1.07
C ALA A 153 4.81 26.34 0.50
N GLN A 154 4.23 27.31 1.15
CA GLN A 154 4.76 28.67 1.05
C GLN A 154 6.06 28.67 1.90
N ASP A 155 7.20 28.46 1.25
CA ASP A 155 8.45 28.77 1.89
C ASP A 155 8.59 30.30 1.97
N GLU A 156 9.08 30.79 3.11
CA GLU A 156 9.34 32.21 3.34
C GLU A 156 10.43 32.77 2.38
N GLN A 157 10.93 31.98 1.45
CA GLN A 157 12.04 32.33 0.56
C GLN A 157 11.66 32.45 -0.93
N GLY A 158 10.38 32.22 -1.28
CA GLY A 158 9.88 32.54 -2.65
C GLY A 158 10.51 31.70 -3.77
N LEU A 159 11.02 30.54 -3.49
CA LEU A 159 11.55 29.59 -4.49
C LEU A 159 10.44 28.71 -5.03
N GLY A 160 9.71 29.24 -6.02
CA GLY A 160 8.95 28.47 -6.99
C GLY A 160 7.69 27.81 -6.44
N GLU A 161 6.55 28.18 -7.00
CA GLU A 161 5.30 27.43 -6.94
C GLU A 161 5.58 25.98 -7.39
N VAL A 162 5.54 25.04 -6.44
CA VAL A 162 5.49 23.61 -6.82
C VAL A 162 4.08 23.36 -7.29
N ASP A 163 3.89 23.09 -8.57
CA ASP A 163 2.60 22.72 -9.12
C ASP A 163 2.00 21.58 -8.29
N ALA A 164 0.78 21.78 -7.79
CA ALA A 164 0.05 20.74 -7.09
C ALA A 164 -0.07 19.51 -8.00
N VAL A 165 0.41 18.38 -7.55
CA VAL A 165 0.32 17.13 -8.30
C VAL A 165 -0.85 16.31 -7.77
N ASP A 166 -1.82 16.07 -8.65
CA ASP A 166 -2.93 15.17 -8.38
C ASP A 166 -2.44 13.72 -8.47
N MET A 167 -2.41 13.03 -7.33
CA MET A 167 -1.98 11.63 -7.25
C MET A 167 -3.16 10.76 -6.80
N PRO A 168 -3.62 9.84 -7.65
CA PRO A 168 -4.61 8.86 -7.21
C PRO A 168 -3.98 7.93 -6.17
N MET A 169 -4.65 7.75 -5.06
CA MET A 169 -4.22 6.92 -3.94
C MET A 169 -5.29 5.94 -3.52
N THR A 170 -4.88 4.77 -3.10
CA THR A 170 -5.77 3.81 -2.44
C THR A 170 -5.75 4.04 -0.94
N THR A 171 -6.90 4.29 -0.34
CA THR A 171 -7.10 4.39 1.11
C THR A 171 -7.77 3.14 1.65
N LEU A 172 -7.62 2.92 2.96
CA LEU A 172 -8.35 1.88 3.68
C LEU A 172 -9.27 2.54 4.69
N THR A 173 -10.51 2.08 4.75
CA THR A 173 -11.42 2.43 5.84
C THR A 173 -11.66 1.17 6.66
N ILE A 174 -11.28 1.21 7.94
CA ILE A 174 -11.35 0.09 8.85
C ILE A 174 -12.36 0.34 9.97
N PRO A 175 -13.03 -0.70 10.49
CA PRO A 175 -13.78 -0.60 11.73
C PRO A 175 -12.86 -0.22 12.90
N ALA A 176 -13.31 0.73 13.69
CA ALA A 176 -12.54 1.30 14.79
C ALA A 176 -13.45 1.71 15.95
N TRP A 177 -12.86 2.00 17.08
CA TRP A 177 -13.50 2.69 18.18
C TRP A 177 -12.55 3.69 18.81
N ARG A 178 -13.09 4.70 19.45
CA ARG A 178 -12.30 5.75 20.10
C ARG A 178 -12.67 5.81 21.58
N GLU A 179 -11.66 5.97 22.42
CA GLU A 179 -11.89 6.32 23.82
C GLU A 179 -12.48 7.73 23.89
N VAL A 180 -13.56 7.89 24.68
CA VAL A 180 -14.16 9.20 24.88
C VAL A 180 -13.38 9.93 25.96
N GLU A 181 -12.93 11.14 25.64
CA GLU A 181 -12.28 12.01 26.60
C GLU A 181 -13.34 12.52 27.60
N ASP A 182 -13.19 12.13 28.87
CA ASP A 182 -14.02 12.65 29.94
C ASP A 182 -13.37 13.92 30.52
N ALA A 183 -14.07 15.05 30.42
CA ALA A 183 -13.60 16.33 30.95
C ALA A 183 -13.26 16.27 32.45
N ALA A 184 -13.92 15.41 33.22
CA ALA A 184 -13.59 15.22 34.64
C ALA A 184 -12.28 14.46 34.84
N GLN A 185 -11.88 13.60 33.89
CA GLN A 185 -10.62 12.86 33.94
C GLN A 185 -9.46 13.70 33.39
N THR A 186 -9.71 14.57 32.41
CA THR A 186 -8.67 15.43 31.80
C THR A 186 -8.30 16.63 32.68
N SER A 187 -9.05 16.94 33.73
CA SER A 187 -8.77 18.03 34.66
C SER A 187 -7.64 17.72 35.67
N ALA A 188 -7.28 16.45 35.86
CA ALA A 188 -6.25 16.00 36.76
C ALA A 188 -5.22 15.15 36.03
N LEU A 189 -3.94 15.29 36.43
CA LEU A 189 -2.85 14.52 35.83
C LEU A 189 -2.97 13.02 36.12
N TYR A 190 -3.53 12.65 37.27
CA TYR A 190 -3.81 11.28 37.71
C TYR A 190 -5.19 11.23 38.35
N HIS A 191 -5.94 10.16 38.11
CA HIS A 191 -7.26 9.90 38.70
C HIS A 191 -7.43 8.40 38.98
N ASP A 192 -8.43 8.05 39.75
CA ASP A 192 -8.78 6.66 39.98
C ASP A 192 -9.13 5.97 38.64
N TRP A 193 -8.58 4.78 38.43
CA TRP A 193 -8.82 4.04 37.20
C TRP A 193 -10.30 3.70 37.03
N ARG A 194 -10.81 3.95 35.84
CA ARG A 194 -12.14 3.56 35.36
C ARG A 194 -12.02 3.05 33.92
N PRO A 195 -12.89 2.10 33.51
CA PRO A 195 -12.97 1.72 32.09
C PRO A 195 -13.30 2.95 31.26
N ALA A 196 -12.54 3.18 30.18
CA ALA A 196 -12.86 4.24 29.25
C ALA A 196 -14.18 3.95 28.52
N GLU A 197 -15.00 4.99 28.34
CA GLU A 197 -16.14 4.92 27.45
C GLU A 197 -15.65 4.79 26.02
N ARG A 198 -16.30 3.93 25.22
CA ARG A 198 -15.92 3.64 23.84
C ARG A 198 -17.00 4.11 22.87
N LYS A 199 -16.61 4.85 21.87
CA LYS A 199 -17.47 5.25 20.76
C LYS A 199 -17.05 4.50 19.51
N THR A 200 -17.97 3.74 18.91
CA THR A 200 -17.76 3.08 17.62
C THR A 200 -17.57 4.12 16.52
N THR A 201 -16.59 3.93 15.66
CA THR A 201 -16.25 4.79 14.55
C THR A 201 -15.59 3.97 13.43
N THR A 202 -15.08 4.65 12.43
CA THR A 202 -14.15 4.09 11.43
C THR A 202 -12.84 4.85 11.48
N ALA A 203 -11.77 4.24 11.05
CA ALA A 203 -10.49 4.91 10.82
C ALA A 203 -10.15 4.89 9.33
N THR A 204 -9.75 6.04 8.81
CA THR A 204 -9.24 6.18 7.45
C THR A 204 -7.72 6.12 7.49
N LEU A 205 -7.16 5.20 6.69
CA LEU A 205 -5.72 5.00 6.58
C LEU A 205 -5.27 5.32 5.17
N ILE A 206 -4.15 6.01 5.05
CA ILE A 206 -3.50 6.34 3.77
C ILE A 206 -2.18 5.58 3.64
N PRO A 207 -1.66 5.39 2.41
CA PRO A 207 -0.33 4.84 2.22
C PRO A 207 0.72 5.70 2.94
N TYR A 208 1.63 5.05 3.67
CA TYR A 208 2.65 5.75 4.47
C TYR A 208 3.50 6.74 3.67
N PHE A 209 3.78 6.48 2.40
CA PHE A 209 4.56 7.38 1.56
C PHE A 209 3.88 8.74 1.32
N ALA A 210 2.58 8.84 1.58
CA ALA A 210 1.77 10.03 1.33
C ALA A 210 1.57 10.91 2.57
N TRP A 211 2.03 10.49 3.75
CA TRP A 211 1.87 11.26 4.98
C TRP A 211 2.65 12.58 4.95
N ALA A 212 2.27 13.55 5.79
CA ALA A 212 2.85 14.89 5.93
C ALA A 212 2.70 15.81 4.70
N ASN A 213 1.91 15.43 3.70
CA ASN A 213 1.65 16.30 2.53
C ASN A 213 0.36 17.12 2.66
N ARG A 214 -0.35 17.05 3.80
CA ARG A 214 -1.63 17.73 4.07
C ARG A 214 -1.57 18.67 5.28
N GLY A 215 -0.40 19.25 5.54
CA GLY A 215 -0.13 20.12 6.68
C GLY A 215 0.33 19.34 7.91
N GLU A 216 0.72 20.09 8.97
CA GLU A 216 1.17 19.52 10.24
C GLU A 216 0.00 18.83 10.95
N ASN A 217 0.13 17.55 11.25
CA ASN A 217 -0.83 16.79 12.02
C ASN A 217 -0.20 15.54 12.64
N GLU A 218 -0.91 14.89 13.55
CA GLU A 218 -0.48 13.61 14.12
C GLU A 218 -0.51 12.51 13.08
N MET A 219 0.40 11.54 13.21
CA MET A 219 0.42 10.33 12.41
C MET A 219 0.78 9.11 13.26
N THR A 220 0.15 7.98 12.98
CA THR A 220 0.54 6.70 13.54
C THR A 220 0.39 5.57 12.52
N VAL A 221 1.37 4.66 12.47
CA VAL A 221 1.30 3.41 11.69
C VAL A 221 0.65 2.31 12.52
N PHE A 222 0.97 2.25 13.82
CA PHE A 222 0.47 1.23 14.72
C PHE A 222 -0.69 1.76 15.55
N LEU A 223 -1.86 1.19 15.34
CA LEU A 223 -3.06 1.44 16.13
C LEU A 223 -3.19 0.40 17.25
N ARG A 224 -3.73 0.80 18.40
CA ARG A 224 -4.11 -0.16 19.44
C ARG A 224 -5.20 -1.11 18.91
N GLY A 225 -5.19 -2.37 19.38
CA GLY A 225 -6.19 -3.40 19.03
C GLY A 225 -7.18 -3.69 20.15
#